data_0e9f003df04c6e22f8cab12cda245034
#
_entry.id   0e9f003df04c6e22f8cab12cda245034
#
_cell.length_a   1.000
_cell.length_b   1.000
_cell.length_c   1.000
_cell.angle_alpha   90.00
_cell.angle_beta   90.00
_cell.angle_gamma   90.00
#
_symmetry.space_group_name_H-M   'P 1'
#
loop_
_entity.id
_entity.type
_entity.pdbx_description
1 polymer ?
#
loop_
_entity_poly.entity_id
_entity_poly.type
_entity_poly.pdbx_seq_one_letter_code
_entity_poly.pdbx_strand_id
1 'polypeptide(L)'
;MSDTSTTQSEQAATIPFRHNKGTVKVCLIRRRGTEAWSLPKGSVDPGDTLPHTALKESWEEAGLLGRLWGDPVGTYRYEKRGATLQVSVYLMEVIAHEDEWDEAEFRERRWFTLHEATELLATHPVQQLLYRAGSLLSGPPDSWRRS
;
A
#
# COMPACT_ATOMS: atom_id res chain seq x y z
N MET A 1 -16.35 -14.74 -27.16
CA MET A 1 -16.26 -14.39 -26.57
C MET A 1 -16.26 -14.24 -25.67
N SER A 2 -16.25 -14.16 -25.29
CA SER A 2 -16.26 -14.07 -24.44
C SER A 2 -15.83 -13.92 -23.40
N ASP A 3 -15.23 -13.80 -23.01
CA ASP A 3 -14.67 -13.53 -21.95
C ASP A 3 -15.18 -12.45 -21.30
N THR A 4 -16.10 -12.08 -21.64
CA THR A 4 -16.74 -10.99 -21.02
C THR A 4 -17.13 -11.27 -19.60
N SER A 5 -17.22 -12.51 -19.25
CA SER A 5 -17.54 -12.86 -17.87
C SER A 5 -16.39 -12.59 -16.92
N THR A 6 -15.20 -12.39 -17.48
CA THR A 6 -14.05 -12.21 -16.63
C THR A 6 -13.60 -10.76 -16.69
N THR A 7 -14.08 -9.98 -15.79
CA THR A 7 -13.65 -8.60 -15.71
C THR A 7 -12.47 -8.55 -14.76
N GLN A 8 -11.35 -8.13 -15.27
CA GLN A 8 -10.18 -7.94 -14.44
C GLN A 8 -9.86 -6.47 -14.39
N SER A 9 -9.82 -5.91 -13.20
CA SER A 9 -9.49 -4.52 -13.00
C SER A 9 -8.18 -4.41 -12.27
N GLU A 10 -7.48 -3.32 -12.52
CA GLU A 10 -6.18 -3.07 -11.89
C GLU A 10 -6.32 -2.05 -10.79
N GLN A 11 -5.61 -2.33 -9.71
CA GLN A 11 -5.47 -1.41 -8.60
C GLN A 11 -4.01 -1.24 -8.27
N ALA A 12 -3.70 -0.15 -7.62
CA ALA A 12 -2.35 0.12 -7.15
C ALA A 12 -2.40 0.48 -5.67
N ALA A 13 -1.41 0.00 -4.95
CA ALA A 13 -1.32 0.20 -3.50
C ALA A 13 0.10 0.55 -3.12
N THR A 14 0.26 1.10 -1.92
CA THR A 14 1.60 1.31 -1.38
C THR A 14 1.75 0.61 -0.04
N ILE A 15 2.99 0.25 0.27
CA ILE A 15 3.42 -0.03 1.63
C ILE A 15 4.18 1.22 2.05
N PRO A 16 3.52 2.16 2.74
CA PRO A 16 4.18 3.40 3.13
C PRO A 16 5.10 3.11 4.31
N PHE A 17 6.36 3.48 4.18
CA PHE A 17 7.32 3.18 5.23
C PHE A 17 8.17 4.41 5.53
N ARG A 18 8.78 4.39 6.71
CA ARG A 18 9.82 5.34 7.07
C ARG A 18 10.77 4.68 8.05
N HIS A 19 12.02 5.14 8.00
CA HIS A 19 13.02 4.74 8.98
C HIS A 19 13.00 5.75 10.12
N ASN A 20 13.06 5.25 11.34
CA ASN A 20 13.13 6.11 12.50
C ASN A 20 14.10 5.46 13.47
N LYS A 21 15.33 5.98 13.51
CA LYS A 21 16.37 5.51 14.43
C LYS A 21 16.60 4.00 14.30
N GLY A 22 16.74 3.55 13.05
CA GLY A 22 17.05 2.16 12.80
C GLY A 22 15.84 1.23 12.75
N THR A 23 14.66 1.74 13.03
CA THR A 23 13.44 0.95 12.99
C THR A 23 12.59 1.35 11.82
N VAL A 24 12.11 0.35 11.07
CA VAL A 24 11.18 0.60 9.97
C VAL A 24 9.77 0.59 10.51
N LYS A 25 9.03 1.64 10.21
CA LYS A 25 7.60 1.72 10.53
C LYS A 25 6.81 1.76 9.24
N VAL A 26 5.66 1.12 9.27
CA VAL A 26 4.75 1.03 8.13
C VAL A 26 3.42 1.66 8.53
N CYS A 27 2.84 2.44 7.63
CA CYS A 27 1.55 3.07 7.88
C CYS A 27 0.43 2.24 7.31
N LEU A 28 -0.54 1.92 8.14
CA LEU A 28 -1.76 1.25 7.70
C LEU A 28 -2.94 2.15 7.97
N ILE A 29 -4.03 1.92 7.24
CA ILE A 29 -5.26 2.67 7.40
C ILE A 29 -6.42 1.73 7.68
N ARG A 30 -7.49 2.30 8.24
CA ARG A 30 -8.74 1.57 8.40
C ARG A 30 -9.88 2.57 8.40
N ARG A 31 -11.08 2.11 8.05
CA ARG A 31 -12.25 2.95 8.20
C ARG A 31 -12.57 3.05 9.67
N ARG A 32 -12.98 4.25 10.09
CA ARG A 32 -13.31 4.46 11.49
C ARG A 32 -14.46 3.55 11.88
N GLY A 33 -14.35 2.95 13.04
CA GLY A 33 -15.37 2.03 13.53
C GLY A 33 -15.19 0.60 13.06
N THR A 34 -14.13 0.30 12.30
CA THR A 34 -13.83 -1.08 11.90
C THR A 34 -12.50 -1.50 12.46
N GLU A 35 -12.27 -2.82 12.42
CA GLU A 35 -11.02 -3.38 12.93
C GLU A 35 -10.04 -3.74 11.82
N ALA A 36 -10.45 -3.65 10.57
CA ALA A 36 -9.64 -4.16 9.47
C ALA A 36 -8.65 -3.11 8.97
N TRP A 37 -7.39 -3.30 9.29
CA TRP A 37 -6.32 -2.47 8.76
C TRP A 37 -5.97 -2.90 7.35
N SER A 38 -5.52 -1.96 6.53
CA SER A 38 -5.18 -2.24 5.14
C SER A 38 -4.14 -1.25 4.64
N LEU A 39 -3.66 -1.51 3.43
CA LEU A 39 -2.81 -0.56 2.72
C LEU A 39 -3.67 0.46 1.98
N PRO A 40 -3.17 1.68 1.78
CA PRO A 40 -3.85 2.60 0.85
C PRO A 40 -3.83 2.01 -0.55
N LYS A 41 -4.97 2.02 -1.22
CA LYS A 41 -5.04 1.49 -2.58
C LYS A 41 -6.28 2.00 -3.28
N GLY A 42 -6.26 1.93 -4.60
CA GLY A 42 -7.43 2.26 -5.36
C GLY A 42 -7.31 1.81 -6.81
N SER A 43 -8.41 1.98 -7.52
CA SER A 43 -8.52 1.55 -8.91
C SER A 43 -7.79 2.51 -9.83
N VAL A 44 -7.19 1.93 -10.87
CA VAL A 44 -6.51 2.72 -11.89
C VAL A 44 -7.56 3.23 -12.86
N ASP A 45 -7.73 4.54 -12.92
CA ASP A 45 -8.69 5.15 -13.82
C ASP A 45 -8.20 5.09 -15.26
N PRO A 46 -9.11 5.12 -16.24
CA PRO A 46 -8.68 5.15 -17.63
C PRO A 46 -7.70 6.29 -17.89
N GLY A 47 -6.60 5.96 -18.54
CA GLY A 47 -5.57 6.95 -18.85
C GLY A 47 -4.56 7.19 -17.74
N ASP A 48 -4.74 6.57 -16.60
CA ASP A 48 -3.81 6.72 -15.48
C ASP A 48 -2.79 5.57 -15.51
N THR A 49 -1.81 5.66 -14.62
CA THR A 49 -0.76 4.64 -14.50
C THR A 49 -0.80 4.05 -13.09
N LEU A 50 -0.20 2.88 -12.95
CA LEU A 50 -0.10 2.25 -11.64
C LEU A 50 0.68 3.11 -10.65
N PRO A 51 1.87 3.64 -10.98
CA PRO A 51 2.59 4.47 -10.00
C PRO A 51 1.83 5.72 -9.59
N HIS A 52 1.22 6.39 -10.55
CA HIS A 52 0.48 7.60 -10.23
C HIS A 52 -0.72 7.30 -9.34
N THR A 53 -1.43 6.21 -9.64
CA THR A 53 -2.56 5.78 -8.81
C THR A 53 -2.11 5.47 -7.39
N ALA A 54 -0.99 4.77 -7.25
CA ALA A 54 -0.47 4.41 -5.93
C ALA A 54 -0.21 5.66 -5.09
N LEU A 55 0.43 6.66 -5.70
CA LEU A 55 0.73 7.91 -5.00
C LEU A 55 -0.54 8.69 -4.67
N LYS A 56 -1.46 8.75 -5.61
CA LYS A 56 -2.70 9.48 -5.43
C LYS A 56 -3.54 8.89 -4.31
N GLU A 57 -3.67 7.56 -4.28
CA GLU A 57 -4.47 6.90 -3.26
C GLU A 57 -3.84 7.04 -1.88
N SER A 58 -2.51 7.01 -1.80
CA SER A 58 -1.84 7.23 -0.53
C SER A 58 -2.11 8.61 0.01
N TRP A 59 -2.18 9.59 -0.89
CA TRP A 59 -2.49 10.96 -0.49
C TRP A 59 -3.96 11.09 -0.06
N GLU A 60 -4.87 10.55 -0.86
CA GLU A 60 -6.30 10.72 -0.58
C GLU A 60 -6.75 9.94 0.65
N GLU A 61 -6.28 8.71 0.79
CA GLU A 61 -6.75 7.85 1.87
C GLU A 61 -5.98 8.01 3.16
N ALA A 62 -4.71 8.37 3.08
CA ALA A 62 -3.84 8.39 4.25
C ALA A 62 -3.14 9.71 4.50
N GLY A 63 -3.23 10.66 3.57
CA GLY A 63 -2.56 11.96 3.74
C GLY A 63 -1.05 11.85 3.72
N LEU A 64 -0.52 10.92 2.94
CA LEU A 64 0.92 10.67 2.89
C LEU A 64 1.49 11.08 1.55
N LEU A 65 2.60 11.81 1.61
CA LEU A 65 3.40 12.16 0.44
C LEU A 65 4.66 11.34 0.48
N GLY A 66 5.03 10.77 -0.66
CA GLY A 66 6.20 9.93 -0.66
C GLY A 66 6.75 9.71 -2.05
N ARG A 67 7.73 8.83 -2.11
CA ARG A 67 8.43 8.48 -3.33
C ARG A 67 8.41 6.98 -3.47
N LEU A 68 7.98 6.51 -4.62
CA LEU A 68 7.96 5.08 -4.89
C LEU A 68 9.37 4.58 -5.18
N TRP A 69 9.60 3.34 -4.83
CA TRP A 69 10.89 2.70 -5.00
C TRP A 69 10.82 1.67 -6.09
N GLY A 70 11.18 2.06 -7.31
CA GLY A 70 11.26 1.14 -8.41
C GLY A 70 9.96 0.43 -8.72
N ASP A 71 10.07 -0.81 -9.12
CA ASP A 71 8.94 -1.63 -9.52
C ASP A 71 8.15 -2.11 -8.30
N PRO A 72 6.92 -2.60 -8.52
CA PRO A 72 6.16 -3.16 -7.41
C PRO A 72 6.90 -4.28 -6.73
N VAL A 73 6.75 -4.40 -5.42
CA VAL A 73 7.33 -5.52 -4.69
C VAL A 73 6.57 -6.81 -5.00
N GLY A 74 5.39 -6.69 -5.54
CA GLY A 74 4.59 -7.84 -5.95
C GLY A 74 3.16 -7.46 -6.22
N THR A 75 2.36 -8.47 -6.52
CA THR A 75 0.95 -8.28 -6.78
C THR A 75 0.17 -9.31 -5.99
N TYR A 76 -1.10 -9.00 -5.76
CA TYR A 76 -2.02 -9.99 -5.25
C TYR A 76 -3.38 -9.78 -5.90
N ARG A 77 -4.23 -10.80 -5.83
CA ARG A 77 -5.55 -10.74 -6.45
C ARG A 77 -6.61 -11.03 -5.41
N TYR A 78 -7.75 -10.43 -5.62
CA TYR A 78 -8.91 -10.74 -4.81
C TYR A 78 -10.16 -10.55 -5.65
N GLU A 79 -11.25 -11.13 -5.19
CA GLU A 79 -12.52 -11.06 -5.90
C GLU A 79 -13.46 -10.17 -5.16
N LYS A 80 -14.18 -9.35 -5.90
CA LYS A 80 -15.16 -8.45 -5.33
C LYS A 80 -16.29 -8.30 -6.32
N ARG A 81 -17.47 -8.72 -5.91
CA ARG A 81 -18.69 -8.59 -6.72
C ARG A 81 -18.53 -9.18 -8.11
N GLY A 82 -17.93 -10.35 -8.16
CA GLY A 82 -17.79 -11.06 -9.43
C GLY A 82 -16.65 -10.60 -10.30
N ALA A 83 -15.90 -9.58 -9.86
CA ALA A 83 -14.76 -9.09 -10.61
C ALA A 83 -13.47 -9.49 -9.90
N THR A 84 -12.44 -9.78 -10.70
CA THR A 84 -11.12 -10.07 -10.16
C THR A 84 -10.32 -8.76 -10.17
N LEU A 85 -9.79 -8.41 -9.03
CA LEU A 85 -8.97 -7.21 -8.88
C LEU A 85 -7.53 -7.64 -8.68
N GLN A 86 -6.64 -7.08 -9.49
CA GLN A 86 -5.20 -7.32 -9.34
C GLN A 86 -4.56 -6.06 -8.81
N VAL A 87 -3.89 -6.19 -7.68
CA VAL A 87 -3.30 -5.06 -6.98
C VAL A 87 -1.80 -5.12 -7.10
N SER A 88 -1.20 -4.07 -7.67
CA SER A 88 0.25 -3.92 -7.71
C SER A 88 0.66 -3.09 -6.51
N VAL A 89 1.59 -3.60 -5.73
CA VAL A 89 1.96 -3.01 -4.45
C VAL A 89 3.37 -2.45 -4.53
N TYR A 90 3.51 -1.16 -4.26
CA TYR A 90 4.80 -0.46 -4.32
C TYR A 90 5.28 -0.14 -2.91
N LEU A 91 6.59 -0.16 -2.73
CA LEU A 91 7.18 0.45 -1.54
C LEU A 91 7.17 1.96 -1.74
N MET A 92 6.71 2.69 -0.74
CA MET A 92 6.72 4.15 -0.80
C MET A 92 7.42 4.70 0.43
N GLU A 93 8.53 5.39 0.19
CA GLU A 93 9.22 6.08 1.28
C GLU A 93 8.45 7.37 1.57
N VAL A 94 7.95 7.51 2.79
CA VAL A 94 7.13 8.66 3.16
C VAL A 94 8.06 9.83 3.46
N ILE A 95 7.80 10.95 2.78
CA ILE A 95 8.57 12.17 2.93
C ILE A 95 7.86 13.15 3.86
N ALA A 96 6.53 13.20 3.78
CA ALA A 96 5.75 14.12 4.58
C ALA A 96 4.35 13.57 4.79
N HIS A 97 3.66 14.09 5.79
CA HIS A 97 2.28 13.71 6.03
C HIS A 97 1.50 14.96 6.39
N GLU A 98 0.19 14.91 6.12
CA GLU A 98 -0.73 15.97 6.49
C GLU A 98 -1.62 15.48 7.60
N ASP A 99 -1.95 16.37 8.53
CA ASP A 99 -2.86 16.03 9.61
C ASP A 99 -4.30 16.05 9.14
N GLU A 100 -4.60 16.83 8.11
CA GLU A 100 -5.93 16.86 7.51
C GLU A 100 -5.80 16.46 6.06
N TRP A 101 -6.48 15.40 5.68
CA TRP A 101 -6.44 14.91 4.31
C TRP A 101 -7.85 14.54 3.87
N ASP A 102 -8.02 14.26 2.57
CA ASP A 102 -9.34 14.07 1.98
C ASP A 102 -10.24 13.14 2.78
N GLU A 103 -9.73 11.97 3.13
CA GLU A 103 -10.57 10.96 3.79
C GLU A 103 -10.37 10.87 5.28
N ALA A 104 -9.75 11.90 5.88
CA ALA A 104 -9.46 11.89 7.31
C ALA A 104 -10.73 11.76 8.16
N GLU A 105 -11.85 12.21 7.61
CA GLU A 105 -13.11 12.20 8.34
C GLU A 105 -13.58 10.78 8.65
N PHE A 106 -13.36 9.85 7.71
CA PHE A 106 -13.83 8.50 7.90
C PHE A 106 -12.73 7.45 7.88
N ARG A 107 -11.47 7.87 7.84
CA ARG A 107 -10.34 6.95 7.92
C ARG A 107 -9.42 7.32 9.04
N GLU A 108 -8.77 6.30 9.56
CA GLU A 108 -7.78 6.44 10.61
C GLU A 108 -6.49 5.86 10.06
N ARG A 109 -5.35 6.47 10.39
CA ARG A 109 -4.04 5.93 10.00
C ARG A 109 -3.21 5.76 11.24
N ARG A 110 -2.31 4.76 11.19
CA ARG A 110 -1.42 4.51 12.32
C ARG A 110 -0.14 3.87 11.83
N TRP A 111 0.94 4.17 12.50
CA TRP A 111 2.24 3.60 12.20
C TRP A 111 2.48 2.39 13.07
N PHE A 112 2.96 1.32 12.43
CA PHE A 112 3.23 0.06 13.09
C PHE A 112 4.65 -0.38 12.76
N THR A 113 5.26 -1.19 13.61
CA THR A 113 6.48 -1.86 13.18
C THR A 113 6.12 -2.82 12.06
N LEU A 114 7.11 -3.21 11.28
CA LEU A 114 6.87 -4.15 10.20
C LEU A 114 6.30 -5.46 10.73
N HIS A 115 6.82 -5.93 11.87
CA HIS A 115 6.31 -7.13 12.50
C HIS A 115 4.83 -6.99 12.88
N GLU A 116 4.48 -5.87 13.51
CA GLU A 116 3.08 -5.63 13.86
C GLU A 116 2.18 -5.63 12.64
N ALA A 117 2.63 -5.00 11.56
CA ALA A 117 1.83 -4.93 10.34
C ALA A 117 1.60 -6.31 9.74
N THR A 118 2.65 -7.16 9.73
CA THR A 118 2.49 -8.51 9.20
C THR A 118 1.53 -9.33 10.03
N GLU A 119 1.52 -9.10 11.34
CA GLU A 119 0.59 -9.81 12.22
C GLU A 119 -0.85 -9.34 12.00
N LEU A 120 -1.03 -8.04 11.85
CA LEU A 120 -2.36 -7.48 11.64
C LEU A 120 -2.97 -7.94 10.32
N LEU A 121 -2.13 -8.25 9.33
CA LEU A 121 -2.58 -8.67 8.01
C LEU A 121 -2.31 -10.15 7.76
N ALA A 122 -2.31 -10.95 8.83
CA ALA A 122 -1.89 -12.35 8.77
C ALA A 122 -2.71 -13.19 7.80
N THR A 123 -4.00 -12.89 7.66
CA THR A 123 -4.86 -13.67 6.76
C THR A 123 -5.06 -12.99 5.41
N HIS A 124 -4.41 -11.85 5.20
CA HIS A 124 -4.54 -11.10 3.97
C HIS A 124 -3.42 -11.50 2.99
N PRO A 125 -3.73 -11.59 1.70
CA PRO A 125 -2.69 -11.95 0.71
C PRO A 125 -1.48 -11.03 0.74
N VAL A 126 -1.63 -9.79 1.19
CA VAL A 126 -0.54 -8.84 1.21
C VAL A 126 0.55 -9.19 2.23
N GLN A 127 0.27 -10.12 3.14
CA GLN A 127 1.27 -10.49 4.14
C GLN A 127 2.59 -10.93 3.52
N GLN A 128 2.52 -11.69 2.44
CA GLN A 128 3.73 -12.14 1.75
C GLN A 128 4.55 -10.96 1.23
N LEU A 129 3.86 -9.93 0.78
CA LEU A 129 4.54 -8.74 0.26
C LEU A 129 5.16 -7.94 1.38
N LEU A 130 4.55 -7.96 2.57
CA LEU A 130 5.16 -7.31 3.73
C LEU A 130 6.44 -8.04 4.15
N TYR A 131 6.46 -9.36 4.09
CA TYR A 131 7.69 -10.10 4.36
C TYR A 131 8.77 -9.72 3.34
N ARG A 132 8.40 -9.64 2.07
CA ARG A 132 9.36 -9.26 1.04
C ARG A 132 9.87 -7.84 1.28
N ALA A 133 8.97 -6.93 1.64
CA ALA A 133 9.37 -5.56 1.96
C ALA A 133 10.37 -5.55 3.12
N GLY A 134 10.12 -6.39 4.12
CA GLY A 134 11.02 -6.50 5.25
C GLY A 134 12.43 -6.90 4.85
N SER A 135 12.54 -7.86 3.94
CA SER A 135 13.83 -8.27 3.42
C SER A 135 14.55 -7.15 2.70
N LEU A 136 13.78 -6.40 1.89
CA LEU A 136 14.36 -5.29 1.14
C LEU A 136 14.80 -4.15 2.05
N LEU A 137 14.08 -3.93 3.14
CA LEU A 137 14.31 -2.79 4.02
C LEU A 137 15.21 -3.10 5.21
N SER A 138 15.68 -4.34 5.35
CA SER A 138 16.46 -4.73 6.52
C SER A 138 17.93 -4.40 6.40
N GLY A 139 18.40 -4.03 5.21
CA GLY A 139 19.78 -3.65 5.02
C GLY A 139 20.06 -2.22 5.45
N PRO A 140 21.30 -1.77 5.31
CA PRO A 140 21.62 -0.36 5.58
C PRO A 140 20.80 0.55 4.67
N PRO A 141 20.44 1.75 5.14
CA PRO A 141 19.62 2.65 4.34
C PRO A 141 20.16 2.89 2.93
N ASP A 142 21.47 2.92 2.76
CA ASP A 142 22.04 3.18 1.45
C ASP A 142 21.82 2.07 0.46
N SER A 143 21.71 0.84 0.92
CA SER A 143 21.62 -0.30 0.00
C SER A 143 20.30 -0.29 -0.75
N TRP A 144 19.24 0.18 -0.14
CA TRP A 144 17.93 0.18 -0.80
C TRP A 144 17.60 1.52 -1.45
N ARG A 145 18.35 2.56 -1.15
CA ARG A 145 18.11 3.85 -1.79
C ARG A 145 18.74 3.97 -3.16
N ARG A 146 19.48 2.97 -3.57
CA ARG A 146 20.20 3.04 -4.82
C ARG A 146 19.43 2.63 -6.04
N SER A 147 18.33 2.01 -5.89
CA SER A 147 17.61 1.48 -7.06
C SER A 147 16.91 2.54 -7.89
#